data_a90dacf41e51ea111ab8cb19f940fc30
#
_entry.id   a90dacf41e51ea111ab8cb19f940fc30
#
_cell.length_a   1.000
_cell.length_b   1.000
_cell.length_c   1.000
_cell.angle_alpha   90.00
_cell.angle_beta   90.00
_cell.angle_gamma   90.00
#
_symmetry.space_group_name_H-M   'P 1'
#
loop_
_entity.id
_entity.type
_entity.pdbx_description
1 polymer ?
#
loop_
_entity_poly.entity_id
_entity_poly.type
_entity_poly.pdbx_seq_one_letter_code
_entity_poly.pdbx_strand_id
1 'polypeptide(L)'
;MPEKLTQALVRRAMEDHTPGTQLYDSEVAGLRLVVGKTSCSFKHVGRVNDGTGRYVSIIVGRADEMSLTTARSRSVELRQALARGEDPRTPKSKMPTLEEVLSRYEETRKNDLQPTTLESYRRHLKPVWKDLAKLPMDKMDRDTVRRLHERVTKKNGPSAANHVARVLKLLHNDAARTLDLPPNPISRAVRLNKEHPRQWAISGDDLPKLWRELDAMEDRVRAACWLLMLTTGLRSGNARAIRWEHLSDDGTLLIPRAKSGRAFRLPLPRLMLQELERVRQETRPLCSPFVFGSPTSKSGHIEQLARTKTFPYAPHMMRHTYRSHAMEAGVDFQGVTVLMDHANTHVSFNYLTRANITGHLRDVQETICAHLVKFRGK
;
A
#
# COMPACT_ATOMS: atom_id res chain seq x y z
N MET A 1 3.66 -10.43 -54.64
CA MET A 1 2.42 -10.67 -53.83
C MET A 1 2.66 -11.86 -52.92
N PRO A 2 2.08 -11.94 -51.73
CA PRO A 2 2.20 -13.15 -50.92
C PRO A 2 1.53 -14.32 -51.67
N GLU A 3 2.27 -15.38 -51.87
CA GLU A 3 1.87 -16.60 -52.56
C GLU A 3 1.77 -17.74 -51.55
N LYS A 4 0.85 -18.70 -51.73
CA LYS A 4 0.76 -19.82 -50.81
C LYS A 4 2.08 -20.64 -50.88
N LEU A 5 2.88 -20.59 -49.82
CA LEU A 5 4.05 -21.46 -49.76
C LEU A 5 3.61 -22.94 -49.82
N THR A 6 4.22 -23.69 -50.66
CA THR A 6 4.04 -25.14 -50.74
C THR A 6 5.40 -25.81 -50.51
N GLN A 7 5.39 -27.09 -50.10
CA GLN A 7 6.66 -27.84 -49.89
C GLN A 7 7.47 -27.95 -51.21
N ALA A 8 6.74 -27.96 -52.36
CA ALA A 8 7.39 -27.96 -53.67
C ALA A 8 8.12 -26.65 -53.95
N LEU A 9 7.51 -25.50 -53.64
CA LEU A 9 8.14 -24.17 -53.79
C LEU A 9 9.34 -24.01 -52.85
N VAL A 10 9.26 -24.56 -51.65
CA VAL A 10 10.37 -24.54 -50.70
C VAL A 10 11.55 -25.34 -51.23
N ARG A 11 11.31 -26.56 -51.75
CA ARG A 11 12.36 -27.40 -52.38
C ARG A 11 12.98 -26.71 -53.58
N ARG A 12 12.17 -26.16 -54.46
CA ARG A 12 12.68 -25.44 -55.64
C ARG A 12 13.51 -24.23 -55.25
N ALA A 13 13.11 -23.45 -54.27
CA ALA A 13 13.89 -22.32 -53.77
C ALA A 13 15.22 -22.75 -53.12
N MET A 14 15.27 -23.95 -52.55
CA MET A 14 16.54 -24.54 -52.03
C MET A 14 17.46 -25.04 -53.16
N GLU A 15 16.88 -25.58 -54.25
CA GLU A 15 17.62 -26.06 -55.40
C GLU A 15 18.15 -24.92 -56.27
N ASP A 16 17.31 -23.92 -56.57
CA ASP A 16 17.65 -22.74 -57.38
C ASP A 16 18.64 -21.81 -56.63
N HIS A 17 18.70 -21.89 -55.31
CA HIS A 17 19.59 -21.21 -54.38
C HIS A 17 20.00 -19.79 -54.80
N THR A 18 19.03 -18.93 -55.15
CA THR A 18 19.29 -17.54 -55.51
C THR A 18 19.31 -16.68 -54.24
N PRO A 19 20.50 -16.23 -53.75
CA PRO A 19 20.58 -15.48 -52.52
C PRO A 19 19.82 -14.15 -52.57
N GLY A 20 19.14 -13.80 -51.50
CA GLY A 20 18.30 -12.59 -51.40
C GLY A 20 16.83 -12.81 -51.77
N THR A 21 16.47 -13.97 -52.34
CA THR A 21 15.07 -14.30 -52.64
C THR A 21 14.28 -14.45 -51.35
N GLN A 22 13.09 -13.83 -51.31
CA GLN A 22 12.14 -13.95 -50.20
C GLN A 22 10.77 -14.37 -50.74
N LEU A 23 10.25 -15.47 -50.23
CA LEU A 23 8.90 -15.96 -50.54
C LEU A 23 8.00 -15.78 -49.30
N TYR A 24 6.89 -15.10 -49.48
CA TYR A 24 5.96 -14.75 -48.39
C TYR A 24 4.81 -15.74 -48.34
N ASP A 25 4.53 -16.28 -47.14
CA ASP A 25 3.41 -17.19 -46.97
C ASP A 25 2.07 -16.44 -46.91
N SER A 26 1.10 -16.87 -47.72
CA SER A 26 -0.27 -16.27 -47.67
C SER A 26 -1.16 -16.89 -46.59
N GLU A 27 -0.82 -18.06 -46.02
CA GLU A 27 -1.57 -18.72 -44.97
C GLU A 27 -1.24 -18.17 -43.56
N VAL A 28 0.06 -17.92 -43.33
CA VAL A 28 0.48 -17.38 -42.03
C VAL A 28 1.17 -16.04 -42.21
N ALA A 29 0.42 -15.00 -41.88
CA ALA A 29 0.93 -13.63 -41.99
C ALA A 29 2.22 -13.45 -41.17
N GLY A 30 3.25 -12.87 -41.83
CA GLY A 30 4.57 -12.66 -41.23
C GLY A 30 5.57 -13.79 -41.47
N LEU A 31 5.14 -14.99 -41.90
CA LEU A 31 6.04 -16.06 -42.27
C LEU A 31 6.60 -15.85 -43.68
N ARG A 32 7.90 -16.04 -43.83
CA ARG A 32 8.59 -16.03 -45.13
C ARG A 32 9.75 -17.01 -45.16
N LEU A 33 10.02 -17.55 -46.34
CA LEU A 33 11.25 -18.25 -46.66
C LEU A 33 12.27 -17.23 -47.16
N VAL A 34 13.48 -17.25 -46.63
CA VAL A 34 14.58 -16.39 -47.05
C VAL A 34 15.74 -17.26 -47.51
N VAL A 35 16.16 -17.09 -48.78
CA VAL A 35 17.33 -17.72 -49.34
C VAL A 35 18.54 -16.89 -48.96
N GLY A 36 19.41 -17.44 -48.11
CA GLY A 36 20.68 -16.83 -47.70
C GLY A 36 21.81 -17.23 -48.68
N LYS A 37 23.04 -16.83 -48.34
CA LYS A 37 24.21 -17.19 -49.15
C LYS A 37 24.57 -18.69 -49.10
N THR A 38 24.28 -19.32 -47.97
CA THR A 38 24.68 -20.74 -47.72
C THR A 38 23.52 -21.63 -47.31
N SER A 39 22.35 -21.07 -46.98
CA SER A 39 21.21 -21.85 -46.52
C SER A 39 19.90 -21.08 -46.68
N CYS A 40 18.78 -21.82 -46.75
CA CYS A 40 17.43 -21.28 -46.75
C CYS A 40 16.85 -21.38 -45.33
N SER A 41 16.18 -20.29 -44.87
CA SER A 41 15.61 -20.23 -43.52
C SER A 41 14.20 -19.67 -43.54
N PHE A 42 13.32 -20.26 -42.72
CA PHE A 42 12.05 -19.68 -42.41
C PHE A 42 12.27 -18.55 -41.39
N LYS A 43 11.65 -17.39 -41.62
CA LYS A 43 11.65 -16.26 -40.74
C LYS A 43 10.23 -15.77 -40.48
N HIS A 44 9.96 -15.35 -39.24
CA HIS A 44 8.76 -14.63 -38.90
C HIS A 44 9.08 -13.15 -38.73
N VAL A 45 8.29 -12.28 -39.36
CA VAL A 45 8.41 -10.83 -39.21
C VAL A 45 7.10 -10.31 -38.67
N GLY A 46 7.16 -9.65 -37.52
CA GLY A 46 5.99 -9.11 -36.86
C GLY A 46 6.31 -7.87 -36.04
N ARG A 47 5.30 -7.22 -35.55
CA ARG A 47 5.39 -6.04 -34.70
C ARG A 47 5.19 -6.42 -33.24
N VAL A 48 6.07 -5.97 -32.36
CA VAL A 48 5.91 -6.16 -30.91
C VAL A 48 4.87 -5.19 -30.38
N ASN A 49 3.86 -5.69 -29.69
CA ASN A 49 2.80 -4.86 -29.08
C ASN A 49 3.17 -4.45 -27.65
N ASP A 50 4.37 -3.86 -27.49
CA ASP A 50 4.91 -3.35 -26.24
C ASP A 50 4.76 -1.81 -26.06
N GLY A 51 4.01 -1.18 -26.95
CA GLY A 51 3.84 0.27 -27.01
C GLY A 51 4.91 0.99 -27.83
N THR A 52 6.04 0.33 -28.16
CA THR A 52 7.10 0.90 -29.04
C THR A 52 6.79 0.71 -30.53
N GLY A 53 6.03 -0.33 -30.83
CA GLY A 53 5.61 -0.64 -32.19
C GLY A 53 6.73 -1.08 -33.13
N ARG A 54 7.87 -1.51 -32.61
CA ARG A 54 9.02 -1.93 -33.42
C ARG A 54 8.78 -3.24 -34.13
N TYR A 55 9.33 -3.34 -35.34
CA TYR A 55 9.33 -4.59 -36.10
C TYR A 55 10.50 -5.48 -35.71
N VAL A 56 10.25 -6.77 -35.65
CA VAL A 56 11.25 -7.79 -35.35
C VAL A 56 11.24 -8.88 -36.41
N SER A 57 12.41 -9.37 -36.76
CA SER A 57 12.60 -10.52 -37.64
C SER A 57 13.23 -11.67 -36.82
N ILE A 58 12.54 -12.78 -36.76
CA ILE A 58 12.92 -13.96 -35.96
C ILE A 58 13.14 -15.16 -36.87
N ILE A 59 14.28 -15.84 -36.71
CA ILE A 59 14.52 -17.08 -37.42
C ILE A 59 13.68 -18.18 -36.78
N VAL A 60 12.82 -18.81 -37.58
CA VAL A 60 11.93 -19.91 -37.14
C VAL A 60 12.72 -21.25 -37.19
N GLY A 61 13.52 -21.44 -38.21
CA GLY A 61 14.38 -22.58 -38.41
C GLY A 61 14.90 -22.68 -39.83
N ARG A 62 15.81 -23.62 -40.06
CA ARG A 62 16.35 -23.90 -41.40
C ARG A 62 15.34 -24.71 -42.22
N ALA A 63 15.26 -24.43 -43.52
CA ALA A 63 14.31 -25.09 -44.41
C ALA A 63 14.68 -26.54 -44.75
N ASP A 64 15.96 -26.91 -44.60
CA ASP A 64 16.44 -28.28 -44.72
C ASP A 64 16.18 -29.15 -43.48
N GLU A 65 16.00 -28.53 -42.33
CA GLU A 65 15.82 -29.23 -41.04
C GLU A 65 14.36 -29.24 -40.57
N MET A 66 13.47 -28.45 -41.22
CA MET A 66 12.11 -28.18 -40.73
C MET A 66 11.10 -28.27 -41.86
N SER A 67 9.97 -28.94 -41.59
CA SER A 67 8.83 -28.91 -42.49
C SER A 67 8.10 -27.57 -42.52
N LEU A 68 7.45 -27.23 -43.64
CA LEU A 68 6.63 -26.00 -43.77
C LEU A 68 5.51 -25.97 -42.75
N THR A 69 4.89 -27.11 -42.42
CA THR A 69 3.84 -27.23 -41.42
C THR A 69 4.34 -26.84 -40.04
N THR A 70 5.51 -27.35 -39.66
CA THR A 70 6.15 -26.98 -38.38
C THR A 70 6.55 -25.52 -38.36
N ALA A 71 7.06 -24.98 -39.48
CA ALA A 71 7.38 -23.55 -39.59
C ALA A 71 6.14 -22.64 -39.40
N ARG A 72 5.00 -23.07 -39.98
CA ARG A 72 3.72 -22.36 -39.78
C ARG A 72 3.26 -22.36 -38.33
N SER A 73 3.27 -23.53 -37.67
CA SER A 73 2.89 -23.65 -36.24
C SER A 73 3.77 -22.77 -35.36
N ARG A 74 5.07 -22.81 -35.50
CA ARG A 74 5.99 -21.95 -34.75
C ARG A 74 5.81 -20.47 -35.06
N SER A 75 5.51 -20.14 -36.33
CA SER A 75 5.24 -18.74 -36.72
C SER A 75 3.96 -18.19 -36.05
N VAL A 76 2.93 -19.03 -35.92
CA VAL A 76 1.70 -18.65 -35.17
C VAL A 76 2.00 -18.40 -33.68
N GLU A 77 2.81 -19.25 -33.05
CA GLU A 77 3.22 -19.06 -31.66
C GLU A 77 4.02 -17.76 -31.47
N LEU A 78 4.96 -17.47 -32.38
CA LEU A 78 5.73 -16.23 -32.37
C LEU A 78 4.81 -15.01 -32.54
N ARG A 79 3.84 -15.06 -33.45
CA ARG A 79 2.85 -13.99 -33.64
C ARG A 79 2.03 -13.74 -32.38
N GLN A 80 1.61 -14.80 -31.68
CA GLN A 80 0.90 -14.68 -30.41
C GLN A 80 1.78 -14.07 -29.31
N ALA A 81 3.03 -14.43 -29.22
CA ALA A 81 3.99 -13.84 -28.28
C ALA A 81 4.17 -12.32 -28.55
N LEU A 82 4.39 -11.95 -29.82
CA LEU A 82 4.52 -10.56 -30.23
C LEU A 82 3.24 -9.75 -29.93
N ALA A 83 2.07 -10.34 -30.13
CA ALA A 83 0.78 -9.71 -29.81
C ALA A 83 0.60 -9.47 -28.31
N ARG A 84 1.18 -10.32 -27.45
CA ARG A 84 1.25 -10.12 -25.99
C ARG A 84 2.32 -9.11 -25.56
N GLY A 85 3.08 -8.55 -26.50
CA GLY A 85 4.18 -7.62 -26.21
C GLY A 85 5.49 -8.31 -25.80
N GLU A 86 5.60 -9.63 -25.99
CA GLU A 86 6.80 -10.41 -25.70
C GLU A 86 7.69 -10.48 -26.95
N ASP A 87 8.96 -10.04 -26.85
CA ASP A 87 9.94 -10.25 -27.90
C ASP A 87 10.70 -11.57 -27.61
N PRO A 88 10.47 -12.65 -28.40
CA PRO A 88 11.12 -13.94 -28.15
C PRO A 88 12.65 -13.95 -28.26
N ARG A 89 13.23 -12.89 -28.84
CA ARG A 89 14.70 -12.74 -28.94
C ARG A 89 15.29 -12.19 -27.64
N THR A 90 14.46 -11.57 -26.79
CA THR A 90 14.92 -11.09 -25.49
C THR A 90 15.06 -12.29 -24.56
N PRO A 91 16.23 -12.59 -24.01
CA PRO A 91 16.40 -13.69 -23.06
C PRO A 91 15.42 -13.45 -21.89
N LYS A 92 14.55 -14.42 -21.60
CA LYS A 92 13.75 -14.38 -20.38
C LYS A 92 14.72 -14.34 -19.21
N SER A 93 14.70 -13.26 -18.43
CA SER A 93 15.47 -13.21 -17.20
C SER A 93 15.07 -14.38 -16.30
N LYS A 94 16.05 -15.08 -15.73
CA LYS A 94 15.81 -16.10 -14.71
C LYS A 94 15.40 -15.47 -13.37
N MET A 95 15.55 -14.15 -13.26
CA MET A 95 15.19 -13.40 -12.07
C MET A 95 13.68 -13.18 -12.01
N PRO A 96 13.07 -13.30 -10.83
CA PRO A 96 11.66 -13.02 -10.65
C PRO A 96 11.34 -11.56 -10.96
N THR A 97 10.11 -11.32 -11.37
CA THR A 97 9.54 -9.99 -11.58
C THR A 97 9.18 -9.34 -10.24
N LEU A 98 8.95 -8.03 -10.26
CA LEU A 98 8.49 -7.31 -9.05
C LEU A 98 7.17 -7.88 -8.51
N GLU A 99 6.25 -8.30 -9.39
CA GLU A 99 4.98 -8.92 -9.01
C GLU A 99 5.17 -10.25 -8.28
N GLU A 100 6.07 -11.09 -8.77
CA GLU A 100 6.40 -12.38 -8.14
C GLU A 100 7.12 -12.17 -6.80
N VAL A 101 8.01 -11.17 -6.70
CA VAL A 101 8.67 -10.80 -5.44
C VAL A 101 7.67 -10.28 -4.44
N LEU A 102 6.72 -9.41 -4.84
CA LEU A 102 5.68 -8.91 -3.95
C LEU A 102 4.80 -10.07 -3.44
N SER A 103 4.35 -10.95 -4.33
CA SER A 103 3.51 -12.10 -3.97
C SER A 103 4.22 -13.03 -2.98
N ARG A 104 5.51 -13.31 -3.21
CA ARG A 104 6.33 -14.11 -2.30
C ARG A 104 6.50 -13.41 -0.95
N TYR A 105 6.77 -12.10 -0.96
CA TYR A 105 6.90 -11.30 0.27
C TYR A 105 5.62 -11.34 1.10
N GLU A 106 4.46 -11.17 0.48
CA GLU A 106 3.16 -11.23 1.14
C GLU A 106 2.90 -12.61 1.77
N GLU A 107 3.19 -13.68 1.04
CA GLU A 107 3.01 -15.04 1.56
C GLU A 107 3.93 -15.33 2.75
N THR A 108 5.20 -14.94 2.67
CA THR A 108 6.18 -15.16 3.76
C THR A 108 5.90 -14.30 4.98
N ARG A 109 5.30 -13.12 4.81
CA ARG A 109 5.05 -12.15 5.88
C ARG A 109 3.61 -12.06 6.37
N LYS A 110 2.71 -12.90 5.85
CA LYS A 110 1.28 -12.87 6.21
C LYS A 110 1.01 -13.05 7.70
N ASN A 111 1.87 -13.78 8.41
CA ASN A 111 1.75 -14.00 9.85
C ASN A 111 2.46 -12.92 10.69
N ASP A 112 3.44 -12.24 10.12
CA ASP A 112 4.25 -11.21 10.81
C ASP A 112 3.65 -9.81 10.68
N LEU A 113 2.99 -9.53 9.55
CA LEU A 113 2.46 -8.22 9.23
C LEU A 113 0.93 -8.18 9.27
N GLN A 114 0.41 -7.04 9.69
CA GLN A 114 -1.03 -6.80 9.62
C GLN A 114 -1.48 -6.76 8.14
N PRO A 115 -2.67 -7.32 7.80
CA PRO A 115 -3.21 -7.28 6.44
C PRO A 115 -3.24 -5.87 5.84
N THR A 116 -3.59 -4.87 6.65
CA THR A 116 -3.61 -3.45 6.25
C THR A 116 -2.24 -2.92 5.84
N THR A 117 -1.14 -3.49 6.36
CA THR A 117 0.23 -3.12 5.95
C THR A 117 0.51 -3.63 4.54
N LEU A 118 0.16 -4.88 4.24
CA LEU A 118 0.33 -5.47 2.91
C LEU A 118 -0.53 -4.75 1.87
N GLU A 119 -1.79 -4.44 2.18
CA GLU A 119 -2.66 -3.62 1.33
C GLU A 119 -2.06 -2.22 1.09
N SER A 120 -1.44 -1.64 2.11
CA SER A 120 -0.75 -0.35 1.99
C SER A 120 0.41 -0.42 1.00
N TYR A 121 1.19 -1.51 0.99
CA TYR A 121 2.28 -1.68 0.02
C TYR A 121 1.75 -1.75 -1.41
N ARG A 122 0.70 -2.54 -1.67
CA ARG A 122 0.05 -2.59 -2.98
C ARG A 122 -0.46 -1.22 -3.43
N ARG A 123 -1.12 -0.49 -2.52
CA ARG A 123 -1.61 0.86 -2.79
C ARG A 123 -0.50 1.83 -3.13
N HIS A 124 0.62 1.79 -2.41
CA HIS A 124 1.77 2.65 -2.69
C HIS A 124 2.44 2.33 -4.02
N LEU A 125 2.47 1.08 -4.45
CA LEU A 125 3.04 0.65 -5.73
C LEU A 125 2.14 0.98 -6.93
N LYS A 126 0.84 1.22 -6.72
CA LYS A 126 -0.13 1.47 -7.80
C LYS A 126 0.32 2.51 -8.85
N PRO A 127 0.97 3.64 -8.50
CA PRO A 127 1.41 4.63 -9.49
C PRO A 127 2.49 4.14 -10.47
N VAL A 128 3.25 3.10 -10.09
CA VAL A 128 4.37 2.56 -10.89
C VAL A 128 4.12 1.11 -11.33
N TRP A 129 2.97 0.53 -10.97
CA TRP A 129 2.68 -0.89 -11.16
C TRP A 129 2.77 -1.32 -12.64
N LYS A 130 2.17 -0.55 -13.54
CA LYS A 130 2.20 -0.84 -14.98
C LYS A 130 3.61 -0.91 -15.57
N ASP A 131 4.52 -0.10 -15.03
CA ASP A 131 5.90 -0.02 -15.53
C ASP A 131 6.79 -1.12 -14.95
N LEU A 132 6.53 -1.54 -13.70
CA LEU A 132 7.46 -2.36 -12.93
C LEU A 132 6.98 -3.77 -12.63
N ALA A 133 5.66 -4.03 -12.62
CA ALA A 133 5.13 -5.32 -12.18
C ALA A 133 5.78 -6.53 -12.89
N LYS A 134 5.89 -6.45 -14.21
CA LYS A 134 6.49 -7.51 -15.04
C LYS A 134 7.99 -7.34 -15.32
N LEU A 135 8.61 -6.31 -14.74
CA LEU A 135 10.03 -6.07 -14.89
C LEU A 135 10.82 -7.04 -14.00
N PRO A 136 11.75 -7.83 -14.54
CA PRO A 136 12.65 -8.65 -13.74
C PRO A 136 13.48 -7.79 -12.79
N MET A 137 13.75 -8.28 -11.58
CA MET A 137 14.43 -7.51 -10.54
C MET A 137 15.84 -7.07 -10.91
N ASP A 138 16.56 -7.85 -11.71
CA ASP A 138 17.90 -7.51 -12.22
C ASP A 138 17.88 -6.42 -13.31
N LYS A 139 16.72 -6.15 -13.91
CA LYS A 139 16.51 -5.10 -14.92
C LYS A 139 16.01 -3.78 -14.34
N MET A 140 15.77 -3.72 -13.04
CA MET A 140 15.39 -2.50 -12.35
C MET A 140 16.64 -1.61 -12.16
N ASP A 141 16.93 -0.73 -13.12
CA ASP A 141 18.07 0.14 -13.10
C ASP A 141 17.83 1.48 -12.39
N ARG A 142 18.92 2.23 -12.18
CA ARG A 142 18.88 3.54 -11.49
C ARG A 142 18.08 4.59 -12.24
N ASP A 143 18.18 4.63 -13.56
CA ASP A 143 17.51 5.64 -14.39
C ASP A 143 16.01 5.42 -14.44
N THR A 144 15.58 4.17 -14.52
CA THR A 144 14.16 3.80 -14.44
C THR A 144 13.56 4.24 -13.11
N VAL A 145 14.20 3.88 -11.99
CA VAL A 145 13.69 4.23 -10.65
C VAL A 145 13.67 5.73 -10.44
N ARG A 146 14.70 6.48 -10.89
CA ARG A 146 14.75 7.94 -10.78
C ARG A 146 13.63 8.60 -11.57
N ARG A 147 13.46 8.24 -12.85
CA ARG A 147 12.38 8.77 -13.71
C ARG A 147 10.99 8.50 -13.12
N LEU A 148 10.76 7.31 -12.60
CA LEU A 148 9.50 6.95 -11.95
C LEU A 148 9.26 7.77 -10.69
N HIS A 149 10.26 7.95 -9.84
CA HIS A 149 10.16 8.78 -8.65
C HIS A 149 9.82 10.24 -8.98
N GLU A 150 10.50 10.83 -9.97
CA GLU A 150 10.22 12.18 -10.45
C GLU A 150 8.80 12.32 -11.03
N ARG A 151 8.37 11.34 -11.83
CA ARG A 151 7.01 11.29 -12.39
C ARG A 151 5.95 11.21 -11.29
N VAL A 152 6.13 10.34 -10.30
CA VAL A 152 5.19 10.21 -9.18
C VAL A 152 5.20 11.47 -8.31
N THR A 153 6.36 12.10 -8.11
CA THR A 153 6.48 13.38 -7.40
C THR A 153 5.60 14.46 -8.06
N LYS A 154 5.68 14.59 -9.37
CA LYS A 154 4.89 15.58 -10.13
C LYS A 154 3.39 15.26 -10.12
N LYS A 155 3.01 13.99 -10.27
CA LYS A 155 1.62 13.59 -10.45
C LYS A 155 0.87 13.35 -9.12
N ASN A 156 1.53 12.78 -8.13
CA ASN A 156 0.91 12.29 -6.89
C ASN A 156 1.45 12.99 -5.62
N GLY A 157 2.46 13.82 -5.78
CA GLY A 157 3.09 14.58 -4.70
C GLY A 157 4.30 13.90 -4.06
N PRO A 158 5.10 14.70 -3.32
CA PRO A 158 6.38 14.27 -2.72
C PRO A 158 6.27 13.04 -1.81
N SER A 159 5.28 13.03 -0.93
CA SER A 159 5.09 11.93 0.03
C SER A 159 4.73 10.62 -0.65
N ALA A 160 3.87 10.66 -1.71
CA ALA A 160 3.52 9.47 -2.47
C ALA A 160 4.75 8.85 -3.16
N ALA A 161 5.61 9.68 -3.78
CA ALA A 161 6.84 9.24 -4.40
C ALA A 161 7.80 8.60 -3.38
N ASN A 162 7.94 9.21 -2.22
CA ASN A 162 8.75 8.66 -1.13
C ASN A 162 8.23 7.30 -0.63
N HIS A 163 6.90 7.14 -0.53
CA HIS A 163 6.30 5.84 -0.16
C HIS A 163 6.57 4.76 -1.21
N VAL A 164 6.42 5.08 -2.50
CA VAL A 164 6.81 4.17 -3.59
C VAL A 164 8.26 3.73 -3.43
N ALA A 165 9.18 4.69 -3.28
CA ALA A 165 10.61 4.40 -3.15
C ALA A 165 10.91 3.51 -1.93
N ARG A 166 10.28 3.78 -0.77
CA ARG A 166 10.46 2.97 0.44
C ARG A 166 10.00 1.52 0.25
N VAL A 167 8.85 1.31 -0.41
CA VAL A 167 8.31 -0.05 -0.66
C VAL A 167 9.17 -0.79 -1.68
N LEU A 168 9.58 -0.14 -2.78
CA LEU A 168 10.50 -0.74 -3.75
C LEU A 168 11.84 -1.14 -3.11
N LYS A 169 12.39 -0.24 -2.25
CA LYS A 169 13.62 -0.53 -1.51
C LYS A 169 13.46 -1.74 -0.58
N LEU A 170 12.33 -1.83 0.12
CA LEU A 170 12.00 -2.95 1.01
C LEU A 170 11.99 -4.26 0.24
N LEU A 171 11.23 -4.32 -0.86
CA LEU A 171 11.07 -5.53 -1.68
C LEU A 171 12.39 -5.96 -2.32
N HIS A 172 13.17 -5.02 -2.84
CA HIS A 172 14.48 -5.32 -3.42
C HIS A 172 15.44 -5.88 -2.35
N ASN A 173 15.49 -5.28 -1.17
CA ASN A 173 16.36 -5.75 -0.10
C ASN A 173 15.93 -7.13 0.44
N ASP A 174 14.63 -7.41 0.49
CA ASP A 174 14.13 -8.71 0.90
C ASP A 174 14.48 -9.78 -0.16
N ALA A 175 14.26 -9.49 -1.43
CA ALA A 175 14.62 -10.37 -2.54
C ALA A 175 16.15 -10.65 -2.60
N ALA A 176 16.98 -9.65 -2.33
CA ALA A 176 18.45 -9.77 -2.31
C ALA A 176 19.00 -10.70 -1.20
N ARG A 177 18.16 -11.12 -0.24
CA ARG A 177 18.58 -12.12 0.76
C ARG A 177 18.70 -13.53 0.19
N THR A 178 17.99 -13.79 -0.91
CA THR A 178 17.91 -15.13 -1.52
C THR A 178 18.29 -15.15 -3.00
N LEU A 179 18.43 -13.98 -3.61
CA LEU A 179 18.76 -13.80 -5.02
C LEU A 179 20.04 -12.99 -5.14
N ASP A 180 20.88 -13.36 -6.10
CA ASP A 180 22.08 -12.57 -6.47
C ASP A 180 21.63 -11.36 -7.32
N LEU A 181 21.20 -10.32 -6.64
CA LEU A 181 20.76 -9.06 -7.24
C LEU A 181 21.87 -8.02 -7.23
N PRO A 182 21.91 -7.15 -8.26
CA PRO A 182 22.79 -5.98 -8.22
C PRO A 182 22.47 -5.09 -7.03
N PRO A 183 23.41 -4.23 -6.59
CA PRO A 183 23.16 -3.30 -5.48
C PRO A 183 21.91 -2.48 -5.69
N ASN A 184 21.09 -2.35 -4.62
CA ASN A 184 19.78 -1.75 -4.66
C ASN A 184 19.77 -0.38 -5.38
N PRO A 185 19.13 -0.27 -6.55
CA PRO A 185 19.17 0.94 -7.36
C PRO A 185 18.44 2.11 -6.68
N ILE A 186 17.40 1.81 -5.87
CA ILE A 186 16.61 2.84 -5.19
C ILE A 186 17.46 3.62 -4.19
N SER A 187 18.29 2.92 -3.42
CA SER A 187 19.16 3.54 -2.42
C SER A 187 20.20 4.49 -3.01
N ARG A 188 20.58 4.28 -4.27
CA ARG A 188 21.62 5.05 -4.95
C ARG A 188 21.09 6.12 -5.91
N ALA A 189 19.87 5.93 -6.44
CA ALA A 189 19.31 6.81 -7.46
C ALA A 189 18.26 7.79 -6.91
N VAL A 190 17.61 7.47 -5.79
CA VAL A 190 16.52 8.27 -5.27
C VAL A 190 16.95 9.05 -4.04
N ARG A 191 16.99 10.38 -4.18
CA ARG A 191 16.97 11.29 -3.04
C ARG A 191 15.52 11.53 -2.66
N LEU A 192 15.12 11.14 -1.45
CA LEU A 192 13.77 11.35 -0.97
C LEU A 192 13.43 12.85 -0.93
N ASN A 193 12.22 13.16 -1.34
CA ASN A 193 11.69 14.52 -1.25
C ASN A 193 11.57 14.97 0.20
N LYS A 194 11.73 16.27 0.44
CA LYS A 194 11.46 16.87 1.74
C LYS A 194 9.96 16.75 2.04
N GLU A 195 9.63 16.11 3.16
CA GLU A 195 8.26 16.02 3.63
C GLU A 195 8.05 17.07 4.73
N HIS A 196 6.99 17.86 4.61
CA HIS A 196 6.63 18.82 5.64
C HIS A 196 5.61 18.18 6.58
N PRO A 197 5.89 18.09 7.90
CA PRO A 197 4.91 17.66 8.86
C PRO A 197 3.68 18.56 8.80
N ARG A 198 2.50 17.97 8.70
CA ARG A 198 1.26 18.75 8.78
C ARG A 198 1.01 19.12 10.23
N GLN A 199 0.67 20.37 10.50
CA GLN A 199 0.11 20.77 11.78
C GLN A 199 -1.33 20.27 11.85
N TRP A 200 -1.56 19.30 12.71
CA TRP A 200 -2.86 18.63 12.82
C TRP A 200 -3.58 18.96 14.12
N ALA A 201 -2.91 19.58 15.08
CA ALA A 201 -3.55 20.01 16.31
C ALA A 201 -4.50 21.20 16.04
N ILE A 202 -5.67 21.14 16.64
CA ILE A 202 -6.64 22.22 16.62
C ILE A 202 -6.17 23.23 17.67
N SER A 203 -6.08 24.50 17.30
CA SER A 203 -5.65 25.58 18.19
C SER A 203 -6.68 25.85 19.29
N GLY A 204 -6.25 26.52 20.36
CA GLY A 204 -7.17 26.97 21.42
C GLY A 204 -8.30 27.84 20.88
N ASP A 205 -8.02 28.68 19.88
CA ASP A 205 -9.03 29.57 19.26
C ASP A 205 -10.08 28.79 18.44
N ASP A 206 -9.70 27.63 17.88
CA ASP A 206 -10.60 26.81 17.07
C ASP A 206 -11.35 25.74 17.89
N LEU A 207 -10.91 25.45 19.11
CA LEU A 207 -11.57 24.47 20.00
C LEU A 207 -13.03 24.80 20.31
N PRO A 208 -13.43 26.04 20.56
CA PRO A 208 -14.85 26.36 20.78
C PRO A 208 -15.74 25.99 19.60
N LYS A 209 -15.23 26.12 18.38
CA LYS A 209 -15.92 25.66 17.16
C LYS A 209 -16.06 24.15 17.12
N LEU A 210 -14.97 23.42 17.40
CA LEU A 210 -15.02 21.94 17.48
C LEU A 210 -16.06 21.47 18.49
N TRP A 211 -16.10 22.09 19.68
CA TRP A 211 -17.08 21.73 20.73
C TRP A 211 -18.51 21.95 20.28
N ARG A 212 -18.82 23.12 19.69
CA ARG A 212 -20.16 23.41 19.16
C ARG A 212 -20.59 22.39 18.09
N GLU A 213 -19.70 22.07 17.16
CA GLU A 213 -19.99 21.10 16.10
C GLU A 213 -20.15 19.67 16.65
N LEU A 214 -19.39 19.31 17.70
CA LEU A 214 -19.50 18.02 18.38
C LEU A 214 -20.81 17.90 19.18
N ASP A 215 -21.18 18.96 19.87
CA ASP A 215 -22.42 19.02 20.65
C ASP A 215 -23.69 19.06 19.76
N ALA A 216 -23.58 19.63 18.55
CA ALA A 216 -24.66 19.68 17.55
C ALA A 216 -24.76 18.37 16.70
N MET A 217 -23.86 17.41 16.89
CA MET A 217 -23.89 16.17 16.10
C MET A 217 -25.09 15.31 16.50
N GLU A 218 -26.00 15.03 15.56
CA GLU A 218 -27.21 14.22 15.79
C GLU A 218 -26.87 12.77 16.19
N ASP A 219 -25.90 12.15 15.52
CA ASP A 219 -25.42 10.82 15.87
C ASP A 219 -24.56 10.88 17.15
N ARG A 220 -25.24 10.71 18.30
CA ARG A 220 -24.59 10.80 19.63
C ARG A 220 -23.56 9.71 19.85
N VAL A 221 -23.73 8.52 19.27
CA VAL A 221 -22.75 7.43 19.35
C VAL A 221 -21.47 7.81 18.64
N ARG A 222 -21.60 8.43 17.47
CA ARG A 222 -20.46 8.94 16.70
C ARG A 222 -19.80 10.13 17.41
N ALA A 223 -20.59 11.05 17.98
CA ALA A 223 -20.09 12.18 18.77
C ALA A 223 -19.25 11.68 19.96
N ALA A 224 -19.74 10.71 20.70
CA ALA A 224 -19.02 10.11 21.82
C ALA A 224 -17.71 9.42 21.40
N CYS A 225 -17.66 8.80 20.22
CA CYS A 225 -16.42 8.24 19.68
C CYS A 225 -15.37 9.32 19.37
N TRP A 226 -15.79 10.46 18.82
CA TRP A 226 -14.93 11.63 18.62
C TRP A 226 -14.45 12.22 19.95
N LEU A 227 -15.36 12.35 20.92
CA LEU A 227 -15.05 12.84 22.26
C LEU A 227 -14.03 11.96 22.95
N LEU A 228 -14.19 10.62 22.87
CA LEU A 228 -13.21 9.69 23.42
C LEU A 228 -11.81 9.93 22.84
N MET A 229 -11.70 10.11 21.52
CA MET A 229 -10.40 10.38 20.91
C MET A 229 -9.83 11.75 21.32
N LEU A 230 -10.67 12.77 21.45
CA LEU A 230 -10.25 14.10 21.87
C LEU A 230 -9.74 14.09 23.31
N THR A 231 -10.44 13.40 24.22
CA THR A 231 -10.13 13.40 25.65
C THR A 231 -9.11 12.37 26.09
N THR A 232 -8.75 11.39 25.24
CA THR A 232 -7.80 10.33 25.59
C THR A 232 -6.62 10.22 24.65
N GLY A 233 -6.67 10.87 23.49
CA GLY A 233 -5.65 10.73 22.47
C GLY A 233 -5.58 9.32 21.84
N LEU A 234 -6.57 8.45 22.01
CA LEU A 234 -6.62 7.12 21.39
C LEU A 234 -6.55 7.18 19.88
N ARG A 235 -5.88 6.17 19.29
CA ARG A 235 -5.92 5.99 17.84
C ARG A 235 -7.32 5.59 17.39
N SER A 236 -7.77 6.14 16.27
CA SER A 236 -9.12 5.90 15.73
C SER A 236 -9.50 4.42 15.62
N GLY A 237 -8.59 3.55 15.18
CA GLY A 237 -8.85 2.10 15.11
C GLY A 237 -9.13 1.50 16.48
N ASN A 238 -8.39 1.91 17.51
CA ASN A 238 -8.61 1.43 18.87
C ASN A 238 -9.90 2.00 19.48
N ALA A 239 -10.14 3.30 19.30
CA ALA A 239 -11.32 3.96 19.85
C ALA A 239 -12.62 3.36 19.30
N ARG A 240 -12.71 3.15 18.00
CA ARG A 240 -13.92 2.62 17.35
C ARG A 240 -14.26 1.17 17.70
N ALA A 241 -13.23 0.36 17.99
CA ALA A 241 -13.36 -1.07 18.23
C ALA A 241 -13.43 -1.47 19.71
N ILE A 242 -13.60 -0.50 20.63
CA ILE A 242 -13.75 -0.83 22.05
C ILE A 242 -15.06 -1.55 22.30
N ARG A 243 -15.02 -2.49 23.24
CA ARG A 243 -16.17 -3.28 23.66
C ARG A 243 -16.54 -2.95 25.10
N TRP A 244 -17.77 -3.20 25.49
CA TRP A 244 -18.22 -2.98 26.87
C TRP A 244 -17.41 -3.80 27.88
N GLU A 245 -17.02 -5.01 27.54
CA GLU A 245 -16.18 -5.89 28.38
C GLU A 245 -14.75 -5.34 28.64
N HIS A 246 -14.33 -4.35 27.83
CA HIS A 246 -13.03 -3.71 28.02
C HIS A 246 -13.06 -2.58 29.07
N LEU A 247 -14.25 -2.14 29.48
CA LEU A 247 -14.42 -1.12 30.50
C LEU A 247 -14.55 -1.78 31.87
N SER A 248 -13.63 -1.49 32.77
CA SER A 248 -13.64 -1.97 34.16
C SER A 248 -14.48 -1.03 35.03
N ASP A 249 -15.01 -1.52 36.17
CA ASP A 249 -15.84 -0.76 37.09
C ASP A 249 -15.12 0.44 37.71
N ASP A 250 -13.79 0.39 37.78
CA ASP A 250 -12.95 1.50 38.24
C ASP A 250 -12.79 2.62 37.19
N GLY A 251 -13.48 2.54 36.04
CA GLY A 251 -13.39 3.51 34.94
C GLY A 251 -12.12 3.41 34.12
N THR A 252 -11.45 2.26 34.14
CA THR A 252 -10.26 2.00 33.31
C THR A 252 -10.64 1.22 32.06
N LEU A 253 -10.18 1.69 30.90
CA LEU A 253 -10.38 1.05 29.61
C LEU A 253 -9.18 0.17 29.25
N LEU A 254 -9.43 -1.11 28.99
CA LEU A 254 -8.44 -2.04 28.45
C LEU A 254 -8.40 -1.93 26.91
N ILE A 255 -7.23 -1.70 26.34
CA ILE A 255 -6.98 -1.80 24.91
C ILE A 255 -6.21 -3.11 24.68
N PRO A 256 -6.87 -4.17 24.16
CA PRO A 256 -6.29 -5.51 24.11
C PRO A 256 -5.08 -5.62 23.20
N ARG A 257 -5.08 -4.89 22.10
CA ARG A 257 -4.01 -4.89 21.11
C ARG A 257 -3.73 -3.49 20.57
N ALA A 258 -2.77 -2.83 21.15
CA ALA A 258 -2.28 -1.56 20.64
C ALA A 258 -1.35 -1.75 19.43
N LYS A 259 -0.93 -0.64 18.80
CA LYS A 259 0.05 -0.68 17.69
C LYS A 259 1.41 -1.25 18.14
N SER A 260 1.72 -1.16 19.43
CA SER A 260 2.89 -1.79 20.06
C SER A 260 2.82 -3.31 20.12
N GLY A 261 1.66 -3.92 19.78
CA GLY A 261 1.38 -5.34 19.93
C GLY A 261 1.01 -5.77 21.35
N ARG A 262 1.07 -4.86 22.33
CA ARG A 262 0.80 -5.12 23.75
C ARG A 262 -0.56 -4.55 24.15
N ALA A 263 -1.20 -5.18 25.13
CA ALA A 263 -2.36 -4.61 25.79
C ALA A 263 -1.92 -3.46 26.72
N PHE A 264 -2.74 -2.42 26.80
CA PHE A 264 -2.53 -1.38 27.81
C PHE A 264 -3.85 -0.91 28.42
N ARG A 265 -3.79 -0.40 29.64
CA ARG A 265 -4.91 0.14 30.39
C ARG A 265 -4.85 1.66 30.39
N LEU A 266 -5.99 2.29 30.19
CA LEU A 266 -6.15 3.74 30.08
C LEU A 266 -7.25 4.20 31.04
N PRO A 267 -6.95 4.99 32.09
CA PRO A 267 -8.00 5.58 32.89
C PRO A 267 -8.80 6.59 32.06
N LEU A 268 -10.12 6.48 32.10
CA LEU A 268 -11.00 7.42 31.41
C LEU A 268 -11.32 8.61 32.30
N PRO A 269 -11.40 9.85 31.76
CA PRO A 269 -11.85 11.01 32.52
C PRO A 269 -13.35 10.90 32.83
N ARG A 270 -13.78 11.51 33.93
CA ARG A 270 -15.18 11.48 34.41
C ARG A 270 -16.18 11.89 33.34
N LEU A 271 -15.86 12.92 32.58
CA LEU A 271 -16.68 13.37 31.43
C LEU A 271 -16.95 12.21 30.47
N MET A 272 -15.94 11.43 30.16
CA MET A 272 -16.07 10.33 29.20
C MET A 272 -16.87 9.17 29.79
N LEU A 273 -16.72 8.88 31.09
CA LEU A 273 -17.53 7.85 31.76
C LEU A 273 -19.01 8.20 31.73
N GLN A 274 -19.35 9.46 31.99
CA GLN A 274 -20.75 9.95 31.89
C GLN A 274 -21.30 9.84 30.45
N GLU A 275 -20.50 10.17 29.45
CA GLU A 275 -20.91 10.06 28.06
C GLU A 275 -21.05 8.59 27.62
N LEU A 276 -20.20 7.69 28.11
CA LEU A 276 -20.33 6.26 27.84
C LEU A 276 -21.62 5.67 28.43
N GLU A 277 -22.04 6.13 29.60
CA GLU A 277 -23.31 5.69 30.17
C GLU A 277 -24.51 6.14 29.31
N ARG A 278 -24.49 7.35 28.76
CA ARG A 278 -25.49 7.82 27.79
C ARG A 278 -25.52 6.95 26.55
N VAL A 279 -24.34 6.68 25.97
CA VAL A 279 -24.20 5.80 24.81
C VAL A 279 -24.75 4.40 25.12
N ARG A 280 -24.52 3.88 26.33
CA ARG A 280 -25.03 2.57 26.76
C ARG A 280 -26.57 2.54 26.74
N GLN A 281 -27.20 3.60 27.20
CA GLN A 281 -28.67 3.72 27.18
C GLN A 281 -29.21 3.77 25.76
N GLU A 282 -28.59 4.58 24.88
CA GLU A 282 -28.98 4.72 23.47
C GLU A 282 -28.76 3.42 22.66
N THR A 283 -27.65 2.71 22.90
CA THR A 283 -27.30 1.51 22.15
C THR A 283 -27.85 0.22 22.74
N ARG A 284 -28.50 0.28 23.92
CA ARG A 284 -29.10 -0.90 24.58
C ARG A 284 -30.00 -1.74 23.67
N PRO A 285 -30.86 -1.13 22.82
CA PRO A 285 -31.70 -1.91 21.92
C PRO A 285 -30.93 -2.72 20.86
N LEU A 286 -29.70 -2.31 20.54
CA LEU A 286 -28.87 -2.96 19.51
C LEU A 286 -28.20 -4.24 20.02
N CYS A 287 -28.16 -4.47 21.34
CA CYS A 287 -27.46 -5.60 21.98
C CYS A 287 -26.02 -5.79 21.45
N SER A 288 -25.36 -4.71 21.04
CA SER A 288 -24.02 -4.74 20.47
C SER A 288 -22.97 -4.96 21.56
N PRO A 289 -21.99 -5.85 21.35
CA PRO A 289 -20.85 -5.96 22.26
C PRO A 289 -19.91 -4.75 22.17
N PHE A 290 -20.02 -3.95 21.11
CA PHE A 290 -19.21 -2.76 20.90
C PHE A 290 -19.84 -1.53 21.53
N VAL A 291 -19.02 -0.68 22.13
CA VAL A 291 -19.46 0.62 22.68
C VAL A 291 -19.99 1.52 21.56
N PHE A 292 -19.29 1.56 20.44
CA PHE A 292 -19.72 2.33 19.27
C PHE A 292 -20.25 1.38 18.19
N GLY A 293 -21.31 0.68 18.54
CA GLY A 293 -21.99 -0.27 17.66
C GLY A 293 -22.56 0.41 16.41
N SER A 294 -22.58 -0.30 15.30
CA SER A 294 -23.21 0.14 14.05
C SER A 294 -23.92 -1.03 13.40
N PRO A 295 -25.25 -1.01 13.32
CA PRO A 295 -26.03 -2.13 12.80
C PRO A 295 -25.84 -2.32 11.28
N THR A 296 -25.39 -1.29 10.57
CA THR A 296 -25.19 -1.32 9.12
C THR A 296 -23.76 -1.72 8.71
N SER A 297 -22.83 -1.81 9.65
CA SER A 297 -21.43 -2.12 9.35
C SER A 297 -21.17 -3.63 9.42
N LYS A 298 -20.31 -4.14 8.53
CA LYS A 298 -19.90 -5.56 8.52
C LYS A 298 -19.12 -5.95 9.78
N SER A 299 -18.41 -5.01 10.38
CA SER A 299 -17.60 -5.22 11.60
C SER A 299 -18.43 -5.13 12.89
N GLY A 300 -19.71 -4.72 12.82
CA GLY A 300 -20.58 -4.50 13.97
C GLY A 300 -20.32 -3.20 14.74
N HIS A 301 -19.33 -2.39 14.34
CA HIS A 301 -19.00 -1.11 14.95
C HIS A 301 -18.76 -0.02 13.87
N ILE A 302 -18.60 1.23 14.26
CA ILE A 302 -18.27 2.32 13.35
C ILE A 302 -16.97 2.01 12.62
N GLU A 303 -17.02 1.79 11.30
CA GLU A 303 -15.84 1.46 10.49
C GLU A 303 -14.99 2.66 10.15
N GLN A 304 -15.62 3.81 9.93
CA GLN A 304 -14.92 5.04 9.57
C GLN A 304 -15.54 6.26 10.23
N LEU A 305 -14.67 7.14 10.68
CA LEU A 305 -15.02 8.50 11.10
C LEU A 305 -14.58 9.44 9.97
N ALA A 306 -15.46 9.63 9.00
CA ALA A 306 -15.19 10.47 7.85
C ALA A 306 -15.39 11.95 8.19
N ARG A 307 -14.66 12.81 7.48
CA ARG A 307 -14.92 14.25 7.46
C ARG A 307 -16.23 14.52 6.74
N THR A 308 -17.01 15.44 7.30
CA THR A 308 -18.23 15.95 6.65
C THR A 308 -18.11 17.46 6.44
N LYS A 309 -19.05 18.06 5.73
CA LYS A 309 -19.08 19.53 5.58
C LYS A 309 -19.32 20.22 6.94
N THR A 310 -20.13 19.60 7.80
CA THR A 310 -20.46 20.11 9.14
C THR A 310 -19.43 19.70 10.20
N PHE A 311 -18.57 18.70 9.93
CA PHE A 311 -17.51 18.25 10.83
C PHE A 311 -16.24 17.93 10.04
N PRO A 312 -15.43 18.94 9.69
CA PRO A 312 -14.30 18.82 8.76
C PRO A 312 -13.03 18.22 9.36
N TYR A 313 -13.10 17.68 10.56
CA TYR A 313 -11.94 17.16 11.28
C TYR A 313 -11.61 15.73 10.89
N ALA A 314 -10.31 15.40 10.93
CA ALA A 314 -9.83 14.02 10.77
C ALA A 314 -9.62 13.39 12.14
N PRO A 315 -9.80 12.06 12.27
CA PRO A 315 -9.57 11.36 13.54
C PRO A 315 -8.19 11.62 14.15
N HIS A 316 -7.17 11.73 13.31
CA HIS A 316 -5.82 11.96 13.78
C HIS A 316 -5.60 13.37 14.36
N MET A 317 -6.42 14.35 13.95
CA MET A 317 -6.41 15.69 14.54
C MET A 317 -6.77 15.64 16.04
N MET A 318 -7.75 14.83 16.45
CA MET A 318 -8.13 14.70 17.87
C MET A 318 -6.92 14.28 18.72
N ARG A 319 -6.17 13.30 18.24
CA ARG A 319 -4.98 12.80 18.94
C ARG A 319 -3.84 13.84 19.00
N HIS A 320 -3.64 14.61 17.94
CA HIS A 320 -2.66 15.69 17.94
C HIS A 320 -3.11 16.82 18.87
N THR A 321 -4.39 17.18 18.87
CA THR A 321 -4.99 18.17 19.76
C THR A 321 -4.83 17.76 21.20
N TYR A 322 -5.20 16.53 21.57
CA TYR A 322 -4.98 15.98 22.90
C TYR A 322 -3.53 16.17 23.37
N ARG A 323 -2.56 15.77 22.50
CA ARG A 323 -1.14 15.88 22.85
C ARG A 323 -0.67 17.33 23.03
N SER A 324 -1.08 18.23 22.14
CA SER A 324 -0.68 19.66 22.22
C SER A 324 -1.26 20.31 23.45
N HIS A 325 -2.56 20.14 23.70
CA HIS A 325 -3.22 20.72 24.87
C HIS A 325 -2.85 20.07 26.19
N ALA A 326 -2.35 18.83 26.19
CA ALA A 326 -1.75 18.22 27.36
C ALA A 326 -0.47 18.98 27.80
N MET A 327 0.33 19.41 26.84
CA MET A 327 1.52 20.22 27.12
C MET A 327 1.14 21.62 27.64
N GLU A 328 0.10 22.24 27.05
CA GLU A 328 -0.43 23.53 27.50
C GLU A 328 -1.07 23.44 28.90
N ALA A 329 -1.62 22.30 29.27
CA ALA A 329 -2.15 22.02 30.59
C ALA A 329 -1.05 21.84 31.67
N GLY A 330 0.23 21.90 31.29
CA GLY A 330 1.36 21.74 32.19
C GLY A 330 1.64 20.30 32.62
N VAL A 331 1.09 19.34 31.89
CA VAL A 331 1.29 17.92 32.18
C VAL A 331 2.66 17.47 31.66
N ASP A 332 3.34 16.63 32.42
CA ASP A 332 4.65 16.11 32.04
C ASP A 332 4.59 15.26 30.76
N PHE A 333 5.62 15.38 29.94
CA PHE A 333 5.71 14.67 28.66
C PHE A 333 5.68 13.14 28.82
N GLN A 334 6.15 12.63 29.95
CA GLN A 334 6.23 11.19 30.20
C GLN A 334 4.83 10.61 30.44
N GLY A 335 4.02 11.27 31.28
CA GLY A 335 2.64 10.91 31.51
C GLY A 335 1.82 10.86 30.22
N VAL A 336 1.93 11.89 29.38
CA VAL A 336 1.28 11.93 28.06
C VAL A 336 1.74 10.78 27.16
N THR A 337 3.05 10.47 27.17
CA THR A 337 3.61 9.38 26.35
C THR A 337 3.06 8.02 26.77
N VAL A 338 2.91 7.78 28.07
CA VAL A 338 2.31 6.54 28.62
C VAL A 338 0.83 6.44 28.26
N LEU A 339 0.05 7.51 28.49
CA LEU A 339 -1.38 7.55 28.17
C LEU A 339 -1.64 7.31 26.68
N MET A 340 -0.75 7.75 25.80
CA MET A 340 -0.87 7.58 24.35
C MET A 340 -0.31 6.26 23.81
N ASP A 341 0.21 5.35 24.66
CA ASP A 341 0.89 4.11 24.23
C ASP A 341 1.96 4.40 23.15
N HIS A 342 2.76 5.42 23.35
CA HIS A 342 3.96 5.63 22.55
C HIS A 342 5.06 4.69 23.05
N ALA A 343 5.76 4.01 22.14
CA ALA A 343 6.89 3.18 22.48
C ALA A 343 7.95 4.05 23.17
N ASN A 344 8.19 3.78 24.45
CA ASN A 344 9.23 4.45 25.20
C ASN A 344 10.55 3.71 24.99
N THR A 345 11.54 4.41 24.49
CA THR A 345 12.91 3.90 24.35
C THR A 345 13.68 3.87 25.67
N HIS A 346 13.12 4.41 26.76
CA HIS A 346 13.77 4.42 28.06
C HIS A 346 13.47 3.16 28.87
N VAL A 347 14.52 2.44 29.21
CA VAL A 347 14.53 1.20 30.02
C VAL A 347 13.84 1.39 31.38
N SER A 348 13.90 2.61 31.94
CA SER A 348 13.31 2.95 33.25
C SER A 348 11.81 2.70 33.36
N PHE A 349 11.06 2.76 32.26
CA PHE A 349 9.62 2.49 32.25
C PHE A 349 9.24 1.00 32.41
N ASN A 350 10.17 0.10 32.17
CA ASN A 350 9.92 -1.32 32.37
C ASN A 350 9.87 -1.72 33.87
N TYR A 351 10.35 -0.85 34.74
CA TYR A 351 10.40 -1.07 36.19
C TYR A 351 9.22 -0.44 36.95
N LEU A 352 8.43 0.42 36.30
CA LEU A 352 7.25 0.98 36.95
C LEU A 352 6.10 -0.03 36.84
N THR A 353 5.78 -0.67 37.95
CA THR A 353 4.60 -1.55 38.05
C THR A 353 3.35 -0.73 37.74
N ARG A 354 2.60 -1.11 36.72
CA ARG A 354 1.43 -0.37 36.22
C ARG A 354 0.37 -0.12 37.30
N ALA A 355 0.30 -0.94 38.33
CA ALA A 355 -0.64 -0.77 39.44
C ALA A 355 -0.41 0.55 40.21
N ASN A 356 0.86 0.96 40.44
CA ASN A 356 1.18 2.17 41.19
C ASN A 356 1.06 3.47 40.38
N ILE A 357 0.93 3.37 39.04
CA ILE A 357 0.86 4.52 38.15
C ILE A 357 -0.58 4.89 37.80
N THR A 358 -1.54 3.95 37.93
CA THR A 358 -2.92 4.18 37.47
C THR A 358 -3.59 5.38 38.15
N GLY A 359 -3.34 5.60 39.44
CA GLY A 359 -3.82 6.79 40.16
C GLY A 359 -3.24 8.07 39.57
N HIS A 360 -1.93 8.16 39.45
CA HIS A 360 -1.25 9.32 38.85
C HIS A 360 -1.70 9.57 37.40
N LEU A 361 -1.81 8.52 36.59
CA LEU A 361 -2.29 8.66 35.22
C LEU A 361 -3.74 9.12 35.14
N ARG A 362 -4.57 8.81 36.12
CA ARG A 362 -5.95 9.31 36.23
C ARG A 362 -5.95 10.81 36.48
N ASP A 363 -5.14 11.31 37.39
CA ASP A 363 -5.05 12.75 37.70
C ASP A 363 -4.52 13.53 36.47
N VAL A 364 -3.50 12.98 35.80
CA VAL A 364 -2.98 13.51 34.53
C VAL A 364 -4.09 13.57 33.48
N GLN A 365 -4.85 12.50 33.34
CA GLN A 365 -5.95 12.41 32.35
C GLN A 365 -7.07 13.43 32.65
N GLU A 366 -7.46 13.59 33.92
CA GLU A 366 -8.44 14.57 34.35
C GLU A 366 -7.96 16.00 34.11
N THR A 367 -6.68 16.30 34.38
CA THR A 367 -6.07 17.61 34.13
C THR A 367 -6.16 17.99 32.65
N ILE A 368 -5.81 17.07 31.76
CA ILE A 368 -5.89 17.28 30.31
C ILE A 368 -7.35 17.49 29.88
N CYS A 369 -8.26 16.64 30.35
CA CYS A 369 -9.67 16.74 30.05
C CYS A 369 -10.26 18.07 30.54
N ALA A 370 -9.97 18.49 31.77
CA ALA A 370 -10.40 19.76 32.32
C ALA A 370 -9.88 20.94 31.51
N HIS A 371 -8.63 20.89 31.04
CA HIS A 371 -8.09 21.92 30.16
C HIS A 371 -8.85 22.01 28.83
N LEU A 372 -9.14 20.90 28.17
CA LEU A 372 -9.91 20.86 26.93
C LEU A 372 -11.35 21.37 27.12
N VAL A 373 -12.00 21.04 28.25
CA VAL A 373 -13.36 21.45 28.56
C VAL A 373 -13.48 22.95 28.81
N LYS A 374 -12.43 23.66 29.24
CA LYS A 374 -12.44 25.14 29.39
C LYS A 374 -12.80 25.86 28.10
N PHE A 375 -12.70 25.26 26.95
CA PHE A 375 -13.06 25.81 25.65
C PHE A 375 -14.49 25.47 25.20
N ARG A 376 -15.17 24.57 25.92
CA ARG A 376 -16.59 24.26 25.69
C ARG A 376 -17.48 25.40 26.27
N GLY A 377 -18.32 25.97 25.43
CA GLY A 377 -19.24 27.06 25.83
C GLY A 377 -18.64 28.47 25.72
N LYS A 378 -17.45 28.62 25.13
CA LYS A 378 -16.88 29.91 24.75
C LYS A 378 -17.33 30.38 23.39
#